data_af774e84a4ec3cf7c797c2e10dec1ffc
#
_entry.id   af774e84a4ec3cf7c797c2e10dec1ffc
#
_cell.length_a   1.000
_cell.length_b   1.000
_cell.length_c   1.000
_cell.angle_alpha   90.00
_cell.angle_beta   90.00
_cell.angle_gamma   90.00
#
_symmetry.space_group_name_H-M   'P 1'
#
loop_
_entity.id
_entity.type
_entity.pdbx_description
1 polymer ?
#
loop_
_entity_poly.entity_id
_entity_poly.type
_entity_poly.pdbx_seq_one_letter_code
_entity_poly.pdbx_strand_id
1 'polypeptide(L)'
;GLVGSEMCIRDRLTLLRRRDIGFIFQSFNLLPMFTAEQNILMPLTLAGAKPDRQWLRLLVETLGLKERLNHRPNELSGGQQQRVAIARALITKPKLVFADEPTGNLDSVSSAEVLSFLKRSVNELGQTIIMVTHDAVAASYADRALVFADGQIVADVNKPTADQMSELLMKEREAATMN
;
A
#
# COMPACT_ATOMS: atom_id res chain seq x y z
N GLY A 1 36.66 15.02 -0.33
CA GLY A 1 36.17 13.86 -1.10
C GLY A 1 34.97 13.14 -0.56
N LEU A 2 34.42 13.48 0.64
CA LEU A 2 33.23 12.74 1.21
C LEU A 2 31.88 13.29 0.74
N VAL A 3 31.80 14.56 0.35
CA VAL A 3 30.53 15.20 -0.05
C VAL A 3 29.95 14.62 -1.36
N GLY A 4 30.82 14.23 -2.29
CA GLY A 4 30.36 13.67 -3.59
C GLY A 4 29.78 12.25 -3.50
N SER A 5 30.23 11.43 -2.55
CA SER A 5 29.75 10.07 -2.37
C SER A 5 28.37 10.01 -1.69
N GLU A 6 28.11 10.87 -0.70
CA GLU A 6 26.80 10.94 -0.04
C GLU A 6 25.71 11.48 -0.96
N MET A 7 26.03 12.47 -1.80
CA MET A 7 25.12 13.01 -2.81
C MET A 7 24.77 11.94 -3.85
N CYS A 8 25.74 11.17 -4.31
CA CYS A 8 25.54 10.08 -5.27
C CYS A 8 24.70 8.91 -4.66
N ILE A 9 24.87 8.61 -3.37
CA ILE A 9 24.06 7.60 -2.67
C ILE A 9 22.62 8.07 -2.52
N ARG A 10 22.37 9.32 -2.12
CA ARG A 10 21.04 9.92 -2.02
C ARG A 10 20.30 9.94 -3.35
N ASP A 11 21.00 10.29 -4.43
CA ASP A 11 20.42 10.29 -5.79
C ASP A 11 20.04 8.87 -6.24
N ARG A 12 20.89 7.89 -5.98
CA ARG A 12 20.58 6.47 -6.29
C ARG A 12 19.41 5.94 -5.47
N LEU A 13 19.32 6.28 -4.18
CA LEU A 13 18.20 5.91 -3.33
C LEU A 13 16.89 6.58 -3.77
N THR A 14 16.97 7.83 -4.22
CA THR A 14 15.82 8.55 -4.76
C THR A 14 15.32 7.92 -6.05
N LEU A 15 16.21 7.50 -6.94
CA LEU A 15 15.85 6.79 -8.17
C LEU A 15 15.26 5.40 -7.90
N LEU A 16 15.80 4.64 -6.94
CA LEU A 16 15.26 3.36 -6.51
C LEU A 16 13.84 3.52 -5.95
N ARG A 17 13.62 4.51 -5.07
CA ARG A 17 12.30 4.81 -4.51
C ARG A 17 11.28 5.17 -5.58
N ARG A 18 11.68 5.92 -6.60
CA ARG A 18 10.78 6.32 -7.69
C ARG A 18 10.41 5.18 -8.63
N ARG A 19 11.32 4.25 -8.86
CA ARG A 19 11.19 3.23 -9.90
C ARG A 19 10.72 1.89 -9.35
N ASP A 20 11.29 1.46 -8.23
CA ASP A 20 11.19 0.08 -7.77
C ASP A 20 10.30 -0.08 -6.54
N ILE A 21 9.85 1.02 -5.91
CA ILE A 21 9.06 0.98 -4.67
C ILE A 21 7.77 1.79 -4.83
N GLY A 22 6.64 1.16 -4.54
CA GLY A 22 5.33 1.80 -4.39
C GLY A 22 5.00 2.06 -2.92
N PHE A 23 4.22 3.09 -2.63
CA PHE A 23 3.76 3.41 -1.28
C PHE A 23 2.25 3.61 -1.25
N ILE A 24 1.60 2.96 -0.30
CA ILE A 24 0.18 3.10 0.02
C ILE A 24 0.11 3.57 1.47
N PHE A 25 -0.59 4.66 1.74
CA PHE A 25 -0.71 5.27 3.07
C PHE A 25 -2.16 5.24 3.55
N GLN A 26 -2.34 5.24 4.86
CA GLN A 26 -3.64 5.34 5.51
C GLN A 26 -4.41 6.60 5.08
N SER A 27 -3.74 7.72 4.93
CA SER A 27 -4.34 9.02 4.58
C SER A 27 -4.51 9.26 3.08
N PHE A 28 -4.42 8.22 2.25
CA PHE A 28 -4.52 8.24 0.78
C PHE A 28 -3.53 9.17 0.08
N ASN A 29 -3.24 10.34 0.64
CA ASN A 29 -2.31 11.37 0.14
C ASN A 29 -2.56 11.73 -1.34
N LEU A 30 -3.83 11.86 -1.73
CA LEU A 30 -4.23 12.30 -3.05
C LEU A 30 -4.13 13.83 -3.14
N LEU A 31 -3.72 14.33 -4.29
CA LEU A 31 -3.71 15.76 -4.57
C LEU A 31 -5.14 16.22 -4.87
N PRO A 32 -5.73 17.12 -4.05
CA PRO A 32 -7.16 17.43 -4.13
C PRO A 32 -7.57 18.17 -5.39
N MET A 33 -6.62 18.87 -6.04
CA MET A 33 -6.84 19.59 -7.28
C MET A 33 -6.83 18.71 -8.53
N PHE A 34 -6.32 17.47 -8.40
CA PHE A 34 -6.17 16.52 -9.50
C PHE A 34 -7.34 15.52 -9.52
N THR A 35 -7.71 15.09 -10.72
CA THR A 35 -8.64 13.97 -10.89
C THR A 35 -8.01 12.65 -10.43
N ALA A 36 -8.82 11.60 -10.33
CA ALA A 36 -8.33 10.25 -10.01
C ALA A 36 -7.27 9.80 -11.03
N GLU A 37 -7.51 9.98 -12.34
CA GLU A 37 -6.55 9.64 -13.39
C GLU A 37 -5.24 10.40 -13.23
N GLN A 38 -5.31 11.72 -13.01
CA GLN A 38 -4.12 12.54 -12.80
C GLN A 38 -3.33 12.13 -11.57
N ASN A 39 -4.01 11.78 -10.47
CA ASN A 39 -3.36 11.22 -9.28
C ASN A 39 -2.66 9.89 -9.58
N ILE A 40 -3.30 8.98 -10.32
CA ILE A 40 -2.73 7.69 -10.72
C ILE A 40 -1.48 7.89 -11.56
N LEU A 41 -1.53 8.78 -12.54
CA LEU A 41 -0.45 9.01 -13.51
C LEU A 41 0.67 9.89 -12.97
N MET A 42 0.50 10.52 -11.81
CA MET A 42 1.46 11.49 -11.27
C MET A 42 2.90 10.95 -11.15
N PRO A 43 3.16 9.71 -10.68
CA PRO A 43 4.52 9.20 -10.58
C PRO A 43 5.20 9.10 -11.96
N LEU A 44 4.47 8.72 -13.00
CA LEU A 44 5.00 8.66 -14.37
C LEU A 44 5.25 10.07 -14.93
N THR A 45 4.34 11.00 -14.68
CA THR A 45 4.49 12.40 -15.09
C THR A 45 5.77 13.01 -14.49
N LEU A 46 6.00 12.80 -13.19
CA LEU A 46 7.22 13.27 -12.50
C LEU A 46 8.50 12.60 -13.02
N ALA A 47 8.39 11.38 -13.52
CA ALA A 47 9.50 10.65 -14.12
C ALA A 47 9.72 10.97 -15.61
N GLY A 48 8.85 11.80 -16.23
CA GLY A 48 8.87 12.05 -17.67
C GLY A 48 8.56 10.81 -18.51
N ALA A 49 7.92 9.80 -17.92
CA ALA A 49 7.62 8.51 -18.54
C ALA A 49 6.20 8.49 -19.11
N LYS A 50 6.01 7.74 -20.19
CA LYS A 50 4.67 7.51 -20.77
C LYS A 50 4.01 6.33 -20.07
N PRO A 51 2.68 6.40 -19.80
CA PRO A 51 1.95 5.28 -19.24
C PRO A 51 1.85 4.11 -20.22
N ASP A 52 2.05 2.89 -19.73
CA ASP A 52 1.62 1.69 -20.40
C ASP A 52 0.09 1.63 -20.36
N ARG A 53 -0.54 1.83 -21.53
CA ARG A 53 -2.00 1.91 -21.64
C ARG A 53 -2.71 0.61 -21.31
N GLN A 54 -2.08 -0.53 -21.55
CA GLN A 54 -2.67 -1.84 -21.23
C GLN A 54 -2.65 -2.04 -19.71
N TRP A 55 -1.53 -1.71 -19.07
CA TRP A 55 -1.39 -1.78 -17.64
C TRP A 55 -2.34 -0.82 -16.90
N LEU A 56 -2.42 0.43 -17.35
CA LEU A 56 -3.38 1.41 -16.78
C LEU A 56 -4.81 0.88 -16.87
N ARG A 57 -5.21 0.36 -18.04
CA ARG A 57 -6.56 -0.21 -18.23
C ARG A 57 -6.81 -1.36 -17.26
N LEU A 58 -5.86 -2.30 -17.14
CA LEU A 58 -5.96 -3.43 -16.22
C LEU A 58 -6.15 -2.96 -14.77
N LEU A 59 -5.33 -2.01 -14.30
CA LEU A 59 -5.46 -1.46 -12.96
C LEU A 59 -6.82 -0.79 -12.73
N VAL A 60 -7.26 0.05 -13.65
CA VAL A 60 -8.52 0.79 -13.58
C VAL A 60 -9.72 -0.17 -13.55
N GLU A 61 -9.72 -1.19 -14.39
CA GLU A 61 -10.80 -2.20 -14.44
C GLU A 61 -10.79 -3.05 -13.17
N THR A 62 -9.63 -3.57 -12.76
CA THR A 62 -9.51 -4.42 -11.58
C THR A 62 -9.88 -3.70 -10.28
N LEU A 63 -9.56 -2.39 -10.18
CA LEU A 63 -9.92 -1.56 -9.03
C LEU A 63 -11.31 -0.93 -9.11
N GLY A 64 -12.07 -1.17 -10.19
CA GLY A 64 -13.41 -0.61 -10.36
C GLY A 64 -13.44 0.91 -10.44
N LEU A 65 -12.41 1.53 -11.04
CA LEU A 65 -12.25 2.98 -11.11
C LEU A 65 -12.69 3.59 -12.45
N LYS A 66 -13.16 2.79 -13.41
CA LYS A 66 -13.45 3.23 -14.78
C LYS A 66 -14.33 4.48 -14.83
N GLU A 67 -15.44 4.47 -14.10
CA GLU A 67 -16.42 5.58 -14.07
C GLU A 67 -16.00 6.70 -13.10
N ARG A 68 -14.81 6.60 -12.48
CA ARG A 68 -14.33 7.53 -11.45
C ARG A 68 -13.08 8.31 -11.85
N LEU A 69 -12.50 8.03 -13.00
CA LEU A 69 -11.24 8.62 -13.45
C LEU A 69 -11.27 10.16 -13.51
N ASN A 70 -12.40 10.73 -13.87
CA ASN A 70 -12.58 12.18 -13.97
C ASN A 70 -12.98 12.86 -12.65
N HIS A 71 -13.28 12.08 -11.60
CA HIS A 71 -13.66 12.62 -10.30
C HIS A 71 -12.44 13.13 -9.52
N ARG A 72 -12.65 14.16 -8.71
CA ARG A 72 -11.65 14.65 -7.75
C ARG A 72 -11.79 13.91 -6.42
N PRO A 73 -10.78 13.94 -5.54
CA PRO A 73 -10.83 13.23 -4.27
C PRO A 73 -12.06 13.53 -3.40
N ASN A 74 -12.53 14.77 -3.38
CA ASN A 74 -13.71 15.17 -2.63
C ASN A 74 -15.05 14.63 -3.19
N GLU A 75 -15.02 14.06 -4.39
CA GLU A 75 -16.18 13.42 -5.05
C GLU A 75 -16.14 11.89 -4.94
N LEU A 76 -15.13 11.35 -4.23
CA LEU A 76 -14.88 9.92 -4.06
C LEU A 76 -15.10 9.49 -2.61
N SER A 77 -15.68 8.30 -2.42
CA SER A 77 -15.71 7.67 -1.08
C SER A 77 -14.29 7.33 -0.60
N GLY A 78 -14.11 7.12 0.71
CA GLY A 78 -12.81 6.72 1.28
C GLY A 78 -12.23 5.48 0.61
N GLY A 79 -13.05 4.44 0.38
CA GLY A 79 -12.62 3.23 -0.33
C GLY A 79 -12.23 3.50 -1.79
N GLN A 80 -12.92 4.42 -2.49
CA GLN A 80 -12.55 4.83 -3.84
C GLN A 80 -11.23 5.61 -3.85
N GLN A 81 -11.04 6.52 -2.89
CA GLN A 81 -9.77 7.25 -2.74
C GLN A 81 -8.60 6.31 -2.48
N GLN A 82 -8.78 5.30 -1.63
CA GLN A 82 -7.75 4.30 -1.36
C GLN A 82 -7.43 3.48 -2.61
N ARG A 83 -8.44 3.08 -3.38
CA ARG A 83 -8.22 2.38 -4.66
C ARG A 83 -7.45 3.23 -5.68
N VAL A 84 -7.67 4.55 -5.71
CA VAL A 84 -6.86 5.49 -6.50
C VAL A 84 -5.42 5.54 -5.99
N ALA A 85 -5.20 5.58 -4.67
CA ALA A 85 -3.85 5.56 -4.08
C ALA A 85 -3.11 4.25 -4.38
N ILE A 86 -3.81 3.11 -4.37
CA ILE A 86 -3.25 1.80 -4.77
C ILE A 86 -2.88 1.80 -6.25
N ALA A 87 -3.77 2.28 -7.15
CA ALA A 87 -3.48 2.38 -8.57
C ALA A 87 -2.24 3.25 -8.82
N ARG A 88 -2.11 4.38 -8.11
CA ARG A 88 -0.94 5.26 -8.16
C ARG A 88 0.33 4.55 -7.71
N ALA A 89 0.27 3.75 -6.66
CA ALA A 89 1.43 3.00 -6.19
C ALA A 89 1.88 1.92 -7.18
N LEU A 90 0.95 1.32 -7.93
CA LEU A 90 1.21 0.20 -8.86
C LEU A 90 1.48 0.63 -10.31
N ILE A 91 1.17 1.88 -10.69
CA ILE A 91 1.28 2.33 -12.10
C ILE A 91 2.70 2.23 -12.67
N THR A 92 3.71 2.38 -11.82
CA THR A 92 5.13 2.26 -12.19
C THR A 92 5.62 0.82 -12.28
N LYS A 93 4.78 -0.17 -12.00
CA LYS A 93 5.15 -1.61 -11.90
C LYS A 93 6.30 -1.83 -10.90
N PRO A 94 6.16 -1.37 -9.65
CA PRO A 94 7.24 -1.45 -8.68
C PRO A 94 7.54 -2.92 -8.34
N LYS A 95 8.77 -3.21 -7.90
CA LYS A 95 9.15 -4.54 -7.40
C LYS A 95 8.60 -4.83 -6.02
N LEU A 96 8.40 -3.77 -5.23
CA LEU A 96 7.96 -3.84 -3.85
C LEU A 96 6.95 -2.73 -3.56
N VAL A 97 5.90 -3.04 -2.83
CA VAL A 97 4.93 -2.07 -2.32
C VAL A 97 4.96 -2.09 -0.80
N PHE A 98 5.12 -0.92 -0.20
CA PHE A 98 4.89 -0.70 1.22
C PHE A 98 3.48 -0.16 1.43
N ALA A 99 2.70 -0.81 2.28
CA ALA A 99 1.36 -0.40 2.66
C ALA A 99 1.33 -0.14 4.17
N ASP A 100 1.16 1.12 4.54
CA ASP A 100 1.10 1.57 5.92
C ASP A 100 -0.37 1.82 6.29
N GLU A 101 -0.93 0.93 7.13
CA GLU A 101 -2.33 0.92 7.55
C GLU A 101 -3.32 1.15 6.38
N PRO A 102 -3.27 0.35 5.31
CA PRO A 102 -3.99 0.63 4.07
C PRO A 102 -5.51 0.65 4.21
N THR A 103 -6.04 0.17 5.32
CA THR A 103 -7.47 0.10 5.61
C THR A 103 -7.90 0.91 6.84
N GLY A 104 -6.96 1.59 7.52
CA GLY A 104 -7.20 2.24 8.80
C GLY A 104 -8.26 3.36 8.79
N ASN A 105 -8.57 3.93 7.64
CA ASN A 105 -9.60 4.99 7.47
C ASN A 105 -10.83 4.51 6.70
N LEU A 106 -11.04 3.19 6.57
CA LEU A 106 -12.13 2.61 5.79
C LEU A 106 -13.14 1.87 6.69
N ASP A 107 -14.38 1.81 6.24
CA ASP A 107 -15.39 0.90 6.77
C ASP A 107 -15.03 -0.57 6.46
N SER A 108 -15.68 -1.50 7.15
CA SER A 108 -15.36 -2.93 7.04
C SER A 108 -15.54 -3.51 5.63
N VAL A 109 -16.52 -3.02 4.86
CA VAL A 109 -16.79 -3.49 3.49
C VAL A 109 -15.68 -3.00 2.56
N SER A 110 -15.38 -1.70 2.59
CA SER A 110 -14.30 -1.11 1.80
C SER A 110 -12.93 -1.70 2.17
N SER A 111 -12.70 -2.01 3.45
CA SER A 111 -11.48 -2.67 3.93
C SER A 111 -11.32 -4.05 3.31
N ALA A 112 -12.37 -4.88 3.33
CA ALA A 112 -12.34 -6.22 2.74
C ALA A 112 -12.09 -6.17 1.23
N GLU A 113 -12.68 -5.22 0.51
CA GLU A 113 -12.43 -5.01 -0.93
C GLU A 113 -10.97 -4.66 -1.22
N VAL A 114 -10.40 -3.72 -0.46
CA VAL A 114 -9.00 -3.29 -0.60
C VAL A 114 -8.04 -4.44 -0.28
N LEU A 115 -8.24 -5.15 0.83
CA LEU A 115 -7.38 -6.28 1.22
C LEU A 115 -7.45 -7.43 0.20
N SER A 116 -8.65 -7.75 -0.28
CA SER A 116 -8.85 -8.74 -1.34
C SER A 116 -8.14 -8.35 -2.63
N PHE A 117 -8.15 -7.07 -2.99
CA PHE A 117 -7.40 -6.57 -4.14
C PHE A 117 -5.88 -6.71 -3.93
N LEU A 118 -5.35 -6.31 -2.77
CA LEU A 118 -3.92 -6.45 -2.46
C LEU A 118 -3.49 -7.92 -2.52
N LYS A 119 -4.29 -8.83 -1.96
CA LYS A 119 -4.04 -10.28 -2.05
C LYS A 119 -4.03 -10.79 -3.49
N ARG A 120 -4.99 -10.37 -4.32
CA ARG A 120 -4.99 -10.73 -5.75
C ARG A 120 -3.78 -10.17 -6.49
N SER A 121 -3.35 -8.95 -6.15
CA SER A 121 -2.16 -8.35 -6.76
C SER A 121 -0.90 -9.19 -6.51
N VAL A 122 -0.77 -9.80 -5.33
CA VAL A 122 0.31 -10.75 -5.03
C VAL A 122 0.17 -12.00 -5.89
N ASN A 123 -1.00 -12.62 -5.92
CA ASN A 123 -1.21 -13.92 -6.55
C ASN A 123 -1.23 -13.86 -8.08
N GLU A 124 -1.85 -12.84 -8.66
CA GLU A 124 -2.11 -12.73 -10.10
C GLU A 124 -1.08 -11.87 -10.83
N LEU A 125 -0.54 -10.84 -10.16
CA LEU A 125 0.39 -9.89 -10.75
C LEU A 125 1.84 -10.11 -10.29
N GLY A 126 2.08 -11.09 -9.39
CA GLY A 126 3.41 -11.36 -8.84
C GLY A 126 3.98 -10.23 -8.00
N GLN A 127 3.11 -9.37 -7.42
CA GLN A 127 3.52 -8.22 -6.64
C GLN A 127 4.02 -8.66 -5.26
N THR A 128 5.12 -8.07 -4.78
CA THR A 128 5.54 -8.20 -3.39
C THR A 128 5.00 -7.02 -2.58
N ILE A 129 4.29 -7.31 -1.48
CA ILE A 129 3.69 -6.29 -0.62
C ILE A 129 4.16 -6.50 0.82
N ILE A 130 4.68 -5.46 1.45
CA ILE A 130 4.92 -5.40 2.89
C ILE A 130 3.86 -4.46 3.48
N MET A 131 3.00 -5.02 4.33
CA MET A 131 1.94 -4.27 4.98
C MET A 131 2.25 -4.10 6.47
N VAL A 132 2.14 -2.89 6.97
CA VAL A 132 2.16 -2.60 8.41
C VAL A 132 0.72 -2.36 8.85
N THR A 133 0.28 -3.07 9.88
CA THR A 133 -1.06 -2.92 10.43
C THR A 133 -1.14 -3.40 11.87
N HIS A 134 -2.04 -2.84 12.64
CA HIS A 134 -2.43 -3.33 13.97
C HIS A 134 -3.78 -4.08 13.95
N ASP A 135 -4.39 -4.24 12.77
CA ASP A 135 -5.65 -4.96 12.58
C ASP A 135 -5.38 -6.44 12.27
N ALA A 136 -5.89 -7.32 13.15
CA ALA A 136 -5.77 -8.77 13.02
C ALA A 136 -6.42 -9.31 11.74
N VAL A 137 -7.54 -8.71 11.30
CA VAL A 137 -8.23 -9.10 10.07
C VAL A 137 -7.36 -8.75 8.87
N ALA A 138 -6.80 -7.53 8.83
CA ALA A 138 -5.90 -7.13 7.76
C ALA A 138 -4.65 -8.05 7.71
N ALA A 139 -4.05 -8.36 8.86
CA ALA A 139 -2.90 -9.25 8.94
C ALA A 139 -3.19 -10.66 8.41
N SER A 140 -4.43 -11.16 8.56
CA SER A 140 -4.82 -12.50 8.07
C SER A 140 -4.83 -12.64 6.55
N TYR A 141 -4.80 -11.54 5.80
CA TYR A 141 -4.68 -11.59 4.34
C TYR A 141 -3.24 -11.84 3.86
N ALA A 142 -2.24 -11.70 4.74
CA ALA A 142 -0.84 -11.93 4.37
C ALA A 142 -0.51 -13.43 4.24
N ASP A 143 0.56 -13.75 3.51
CA ASP A 143 1.10 -15.10 3.46
C ASP A 143 1.97 -15.41 4.69
N ARG A 144 2.55 -14.36 5.29
CA ARG A 144 3.37 -14.42 6.51
C ARG A 144 3.19 -13.13 7.29
N ALA A 145 3.07 -13.24 8.61
CA ALA A 145 2.98 -12.11 9.52
C ALA A 145 4.10 -12.17 10.56
N LEU A 146 4.72 -11.02 10.81
CA LEU A 146 5.70 -10.82 11.87
C LEU A 146 5.09 -9.89 12.91
N VAL A 147 5.06 -10.32 14.18
CA VAL A 147 4.61 -9.49 15.28
C VAL A 147 5.83 -8.88 15.97
N PHE A 148 5.76 -7.56 16.15
CA PHE A 148 6.81 -6.79 16.81
C PHE A 148 6.30 -6.26 18.16
N ALA A 149 7.16 -6.40 19.19
CA ALA A 149 7.00 -5.74 20.48
C ALA A 149 8.37 -5.23 20.94
N ASP A 150 8.44 -4.02 21.47
CA ASP A 150 9.67 -3.39 21.97
C ASP A 150 10.86 -3.45 21.01
N GLY A 151 10.59 -3.33 19.71
CA GLY A 151 11.61 -3.37 18.65
C GLY A 151 12.15 -4.76 18.32
N GLN A 152 11.55 -5.83 18.87
CA GLN A 152 11.92 -7.21 18.62
C GLN A 152 10.79 -7.97 17.92
N ILE A 153 11.14 -9.00 17.14
CA ILE A 153 10.16 -9.93 16.57
C ILE A 153 9.80 -10.94 17.67
N VAL A 154 8.54 -10.92 18.09
CA VAL A 154 8.01 -11.81 19.13
C VAL A 154 7.23 -13.00 18.57
N ALA A 155 6.74 -12.90 17.33
CA ALA A 155 6.12 -14.02 16.64
C ALA A 155 6.33 -13.92 15.13
N ASP A 156 6.38 -15.10 14.50
CA ASP A 156 6.51 -15.31 13.05
C ASP A 156 5.50 -16.38 12.62
N VAL A 157 4.47 -15.98 11.92
CA VAL A 157 3.30 -16.81 11.60
C VAL A 157 3.15 -16.95 10.09
N ASN A 158 3.19 -18.17 9.59
CA ASN A 158 2.88 -18.48 8.20
C ASN A 158 1.37 -18.71 8.04
N LYS A 159 0.76 -18.10 7.01
CA LYS A 159 -0.67 -18.16 6.73
C LYS A 159 -1.51 -17.83 7.97
N PRO A 160 -1.36 -16.61 8.51
CA PRO A 160 -2.02 -16.22 9.74
C PRO A 160 -3.54 -16.25 9.58
N THR A 161 -4.25 -16.58 10.68
CA THR A 161 -5.70 -16.39 10.78
C THR A 161 -6.01 -15.17 11.62
N ALA A 162 -7.21 -14.60 11.46
CA ALA A 162 -7.63 -13.43 12.23
C ALA A 162 -7.64 -13.74 13.74
N ASP A 163 -8.10 -14.92 14.14
CA ASP A 163 -8.13 -15.35 15.54
C ASP A 163 -6.73 -15.45 16.14
N GLN A 164 -5.80 -16.11 15.44
CA GLN A 164 -4.39 -16.20 15.87
C GLN A 164 -3.76 -14.80 16.03
N MET A 165 -4.00 -13.92 15.08
CA MET A 165 -3.47 -12.55 15.13
C MET A 165 -4.09 -11.75 16.26
N SER A 166 -5.40 -11.90 16.50
CA SER A 166 -6.07 -11.25 17.62
C SER A 166 -5.50 -11.70 18.97
N GLU A 167 -5.29 -13.00 19.17
CA GLU A 167 -4.69 -13.53 20.42
C GLU A 167 -3.26 -13.00 20.63
N LEU A 168 -2.43 -12.99 19.60
CA LEU A 168 -1.07 -12.47 19.68
C LEU A 168 -1.03 -10.98 20.02
N LEU A 169 -1.83 -10.18 19.33
CA LEU A 169 -1.89 -8.73 19.58
C LEU A 169 -2.46 -8.40 20.97
N MET A 170 -3.39 -9.21 21.50
CA MET A 170 -3.90 -9.04 22.87
C MET A 170 -2.83 -9.34 23.92
N LYS A 171 -2.10 -10.45 23.78
CA LYS A 171 -1.00 -10.83 24.71
C LYS A 171 0.08 -9.74 24.79
N GLU A 172 0.44 -9.16 23.64
CA GLU A 172 1.44 -8.09 23.59
C GLU A 172 0.94 -6.79 24.26
N ARG A 173 -0.33 -6.45 24.10
CA ARG A 173 -0.93 -5.30 24.80
C ARG A 173 -0.97 -5.49 26.31
N GLU A 174 -1.30 -6.68 26.78
CA GLU A 174 -1.31 -7.01 28.23
C GLU A 174 0.10 -6.95 28.81
N ALA A 175 1.10 -7.49 28.11
CA ALA A 175 2.50 -7.42 28.53
C ALA A 175 3.02 -5.98 28.62
N ALA A 176 2.65 -5.11 27.65
CA ALA A 176 3.03 -3.70 27.65
C ALA A 176 2.38 -2.88 28.77
N THR A 177 1.21 -3.29 29.27
CA THR A 177 0.51 -2.60 30.38
C THR A 177 0.99 -3.03 31.77
N MET A 178 1.76 -4.12 31.88
CA MET A 178 2.30 -4.66 33.14
C MET A 178 3.74 -4.19 33.46
N ASN A 179 4.37 -3.45 32.55
CA ASN A 179 5.70 -2.85 32.71
C ASN A 179 5.62 -1.33 32.87
#